data_5b58d50a56bbc4541c78fa2552591b37
#
_entry.id   5b58d50a56bbc4541c78fa2552591b37
#
_cell.length_a   1.000
_cell.length_b   1.000
_cell.length_c   1.000
_cell.angle_alpha   90.00
_cell.angle_beta   90.00
_cell.angle_gamma   90.00
#
_symmetry.space_group_name_H-M   'P 1'
#
loop_
_entity.id
_entity.type
_entity.pdbx_description
1 polymer ?
#
loop_
_entity_poly.entity_id
_entity_poly.type
_entity_poly.pdbx_seq_one_letter_code
_entity_poly.pdbx_strand_id
1 'polypeptide(L)'
;MRLTRLKVENHRRLADLDIEVRDHLVLVGANDVGKSSLLRCLDLLLGASTAQLYSRISAEDFRAPDQPFVIEGTLADFTDVDKALFPDEISVDTSTNSSRLVVRLAATVDESETVVIDRSAPEGGTGRQLSRDQVLGLGWKFLSATAQTRDLREDRKSALDDILQAVDLGEEKAAFEAIAKSLTTTLGSSKVLEGLRGSLADQLSKALPDKVAQDDLAFVPGAAADNDVLSDVRLQVSKQGVAHNLSEQSDGTRALYAIALYDLMSVGANMVGIDEPEIHLHPSSQRSLARLLRSNANQKVIATHSADIVGAFDPDSIVVIRGGGEAVQPKAGFLSDDERMAVRLWVRDRLEPLTARRVVVVEGISDRIILEHLADLTDRNLDRLGVSLIEAGGFGDMGPLDKLFGANGFRVSMSQLIDADAEQRVAKQLGAEVADLAGRSVWVSRSDLEDEYVRALGADTVWTALQTNGHFSHNELGNCTASGPGGTRTEADVAAFCRRKAAYKVNAALSVLPLFTAVNATQVSSIESLLSEIES
;
A
#
# COMPACT_ATOMS: atom_id res chain seq x y z
N MET A 1 -16.56 4.29 19.17
CA MET A 1 -15.33 3.57 19.67
C MET A 1 -14.29 3.43 18.56
N ARG A 2 -12.99 3.24 18.90
CA ARG A 2 -11.86 3.09 17.98
C ARG A 2 -10.97 1.92 18.41
N LEU A 3 -10.39 1.19 17.46
CA LEU A 3 -9.32 0.23 17.70
C LEU A 3 -8.01 0.98 17.97
N THR A 4 -7.33 0.67 19.07
CA THR A 4 -6.07 1.33 19.49
C THR A 4 -4.88 0.38 19.50
N ARG A 5 -5.12 -0.94 19.55
CA ARG A 5 -4.07 -1.97 19.53
C ARG A 5 -4.61 -3.24 18.89
N LEU A 6 -3.76 -3.92 18.16
CA LEU A 6 -4.04 -5.23 17.57
C LEU A 6 -2.89 -6.17 17.84
N LYS A 7 -3.21 -7.35 18.39
CA LYS A 7 -2.26 -8.44 18.64
C LYS A 7 -2.72 -9.69 17.91
N VAL A 8 -1.81 -10.39 17.25
CA VAL A 8 -2.07 -11.68 16.60
C VAL A 8 -0.94 -12.63 16.97
N GLU A 9 -1.29 -13.83 17.41
CA GLU A 9 -0.35 -14.88 17.81
C GLU A 9 -0.70 -16.18 17.09
N ASN A 10 0.32 -16.95 16.71
CA ASN A 10 0.24 -18.29 16.14
C ASN A 10 -0.58 -18.39 14.83
N HIS A 11 -0.69 -17.31 14.03
CA HIS A 11 -1.31 -17.39 12.71
C HIS A 11 -0.32 -17.96 11.69
N ARG A 12 -0.77 -18.86 10.79
CA ARG A 12 0.09 -19.56 9.81
C ARG A 12 0.93 -18.63 8.93
N ARG A 13 0.36 -17.50 8.49
CA ARG A 13 0.98 -16.57 7.51
C ARG A 13 1.52 -15.29 8.11
N LEU A 14 1.32 -15.06 9.40
CA LEU A 14 1.78 -13.87 10.12
C LEU A 14 2.75 -14.30 11.22
N ALA A 15 3.83 -13.58 11.40
CA ALA A 15 4.60 -13.63 12.62
C ALA A 15 3.74 -13.12 13.79
N ASP A 16 4.10 -13.46 15.02
CA ASP A 16 3.44 -12.86 16.17
C ASP A 16 3.67 -11.35 16.14
N LEU A 17 2.59 -10.60 16.23
CA LEU A 17 2.62 -9.15 16.12
C LEU A 17 1.81 -8.48 17.22
N ASP A 18 2.24 -7.29 17.56
CA ASP A 18 1.60 -6.41 18.52
C ASP A 18 1.81 -4.97 18.01
N ILE A 19 0.76 -4.37 17.45
CA ILE A 19 0.81 -3.07 16.80
C ILE A 19 -0.17 -2.08 17.40
N GLU A 20 0.24 -0.82 17.47
CA GLU A 20 -0.64 0.29 17.81
C GLU A 20 -1.46 0.68 16.59
N VAL A 21 -2.76 0.84 16.78
CA VAL A 21 -3.63 1.41 15.73
C VAL A 21 -3.89 2.87 16.09
N ARG A 22 -3.36 3.76 15.26
CA ARG A 22 -3.47 5.20 15.44
C ARG A 22 -4.73 5.73 14.78
N ASP A 23 -4.75 6.91 14.19
CA ASP A 23 -5.96 7.44 13.54
C ASP A 23 -6.53 6.49 12.49
N HIS A 24 -5.65 5.88 11.72
CA HIS A 24 -5.94 4.83 10.76
C HIS A 24 -4.86 3.75 10.82
N LEU A 25 -5.06 2.64 10.12
CA LEU A 25 -4.06 1.60 9.92
C LEU A 25 -3.93 1.34 8.42
N VAL A 26 -2.75 1.59 7.85
CA VAL A 26 -2.45 1.37 6.44
C VAL A 26 -1.38 0.27 6.32
N LEU A 27 -1.80 -0.90 5.84
CA LEU A 27 -0.94 -2.07 5.69
C LEU A 27 -0.31 -2.06 4.29
N VAL A 28 1.01 -2.06 4.26
CA VAL A 28 1.82 -2.02 3.04
C VAL A 28 2.78 -3.22 3.03
N GLY A 29 3.09 -3.73 1.86
CA GLY A 29 4.02 -4.86 1.72
C GLY A 29 3.93 -5.49 0.35
N ALA A 30 4.85 -6.38 0.00
CA ALA A 30 4.81 -7.15 -1.24
C ALA A 30 3.54 -8.02 -1.33
N ASN A 31 3.32 -8.64 -2.49
CA ASN A 31 2.25 -9.63 -2.62
C ASN A 31 2.52 -10.82 -1.71
N ASP A 32 1.45 -11.42 -1.19
CA ASP A 32 1.47 -12.66 -0.42
C ASP A 32 2.20 -12.61 0.94
N VAL A 33 2.55 -11.43 1.46
CA VAL A 33 3.23 -11.29 2.77
C VAL A 33 2.29 -11.35 3.98
N GLY A 34 0.95 -11.31 3.79
CA GLY A 34 -0.02 -11.44 4.89
C GLY A 34 -0.90 -10.22 5.16
N LYS A 35 -0.88 -9.15 4.34
CA LYS A 35 -1.75 -7.97 4.51
C LYS A 35 -3.24 -8.33 4.61
N SER A 36 -3.77 -9.06 3.62
CA SER A 36 -5.16 -9.53 3.61
C SER A 36 -5.44 -10.53 4.75
N SER A 37 -4.42 -11.29 5.19
CA SER A 37 -4.55 -12.17 6.37
C SER A 37 -4.78 -11.37 7.64
N LEU A 38 -4.11 -10.22 7.81
CA LEU A 38 -4.31 -9.34 8.96
C LEU A 38 -5.71 -8.69 8.95
N LEU A 39 -6.18 -8.24 7.78
CA LEU A 39 -7.56 -7.77 7.61
C LEU A 39 -8.58 -8.88 7.92
N ARG A 40 -8.31 -10.12 7.48
CA ARG A 40 -9.15 -11.29 7.81
C ARG A 40 -9.17 -11.54 9.33
N CYS A 41 -8.05 -11.41 10.03
CA CYS A 41 -8.01 -11.52 11.48
C CYS A 41 -8.93 -10.48 12.15
N LEU A 42 -8.89 -9.24 11.71
CA LEU A 42 -9.81 -8.20 12.21
C LEU A 42 -11.27 -8.51 11.91
N ASP A 43 -11.57 -9.01 10.71
CA ASP A 43 -12.93 -9.39 10.34
C ASP A 43 -13.44 -10.59 11.17
N LEU A 44 -12.59 -11.56 11.46
CA LEU A 44 -12.91 -12.65 12.40
C LEU A 44 -13.19 -12.14 13.80
N LEU A 45 -12.35 -11.22 14.29
CA LEU A 45 -12.48 -10.68 15.65
C LEU A 45 -13.71 -9.81 15.82
N LEU A 46 -13.94 -8.86 14.90
CA LEU A 46 -14.87 -7.74 15.07
C LEU A 46 -16.17 -7.87 14.26
N GLY A 47 -16.17 -8.66 13.18
CA GLY A 47 -17.30 -8.70 12.24
C GLY A 47 -18.00 -10.05 12.12
N ALA A 48 -17.26 -11.15 12.16
CA ALA A 48 -17.84 -12.47 11.89
C ALA A 48 -18.82 -12.92 12.98
N SER A 49 -19.97 -13.49 12.57
CA SER A 49 -20.86 -14.18 13.52
C SER A 49 -20.23 -15.49 14.03
N THR A 50 -20.71 -16.03 15.14
CA THR A 50 -20.19 -17.30 15.70
C THR A 50 -20.26 -18.44 14.67
N ALA A 51 -21.33 -18.54 13.88
CA ALA A 51 -21.43 -19.54 12.83
C ALA A 51 -20.39 -19.34 11.71
N GLN A 52 -20.11 -18.10 11.35
CA GLN A 52 -19.07 -17.77 10.39
C GLN A 52 -17.66 -18.07 10.91
N LEU A 53 -17.40 -17.92 12.20
CA LEU A 53 -16.11 -18.28 12.79
C LEU A 53 -15.81 -19.76 12.57
N TYR A 54 -16.73 -20.65 12.90
CA TYR A 54 -16.56 -22.10 12.71
C TYR A 54 -16.49 -22.54 11.24
N SER A 55 -17.01 -21.76 10.31
CA SER A 55 -16.89 -22.03 8.86
C SER A 55 -15.62 -21.49 8.25
N ARG A 56 -14.94 -20.53 8.91
CA ARG A 56 -13.81 -19.77 8.35
C ARG A 56 -12.47 -20.04 9.03
N ILE A 57 -12.48 -20.58 10.25
CA ILE A 57 -11.27 -20.97 10.97
C ILE A 57 -11.12 -22.49 10.92
N SER A 58 -9.98 -22.96 10.46
CA SER A 58 -9.61 -24.37 10.37
C SER A 58 -8.24 -24.61 10.99
N ALA A 59 -7.87 -25.87 11.19
CA ALA A 59 -6.55 -26.25 11.69
C ALA A 59 -5.41 -25.71 10.81
N GLU A 60 -5.68 -25.44 9.55
CA GLU A 60 -4.70 -24.87 8.62
C GLU A 60 -4.37 -23.39 8.90
N ASP A 61 -5.14 -22.67 9.68
CA ASP A 61 -4.87 -21.27 10.03
C ASP A 61 -3.81 -21.15 11.15
N PHE A 62 -3.49 -22.27 11.82
CA PHE A 62 -2.49 -22.31 12.90
C PHE A 62 -1.08 -22.52 12.34
N ARG A 63 -0.10 -21.79 12.89
CA ARG A 63 1.32 -22.00 12.62
C ARG A 63 1.82 -23.24 13.36
N ALA A 64 1.44 -23.41 14.63
CA ALA A 64 1.69 -24.55 15.48
C ALA A 64 0.36 -25.06 16.05
N PRO A 65 -0.11 -26.27 15.67
CA PRO A 65 -1.42 -26.78 16.07
C PRO A 65 -1.59 -27.01 17.58
N ASP A 66 -0.49 -27.20 18.30
CA ASP A 66 -0.43 -27.39 19.76
C ASP A 66 -0.52 -26.07 20.55
N GLN A 67 -0.52 -24.94 19.88
CA GLN A 67 -0.64 -23.61 20.48
C GLN A 67 -1.93 -22.92 20.06
N PRO A 68 -2.55 -22.09 20.91
CA PRO A 68 -3.74 -21.35 20.52
C PRO A 68 -3.44 -20.30 19.44
N PHE A 69 -4.31 -20.19 18.45
CA PHE A 69 -4.36 -19.03 17.56
C PHE A 69 -5.15 -17.93 18.25
N VAL A 70 -4.53 -16.78 18.50
CA VAL A 70 -5.12 -15.67 19.25
C VAL A 70 -5.14 -14.41 18.42
N ILE A 71 -6.28 -13.74 18.41
CA ILE A 71 -6.44 -12.37 17.89
C ILE A 71 -7.01 -11.52 19.03
N GLU A 72 -6.35 -10.41 19.36
CA GLU A 72 -6.80 -9.51 20.42
C GLU A 72 -6.82 -8.07 19.91
N GLY A 73 -7.93 -7.38 20.12
CA GLY A 73 -8.11 -5.97 19.78
C GLY A 73 -8.46 -5.15 21.01
N THR A 74 -7.76 -4.05 21.23
CA THR A 74 -8.09 -3.08 22.28
C THR A 74 -8.82 -1.91 21.67
N LEU A 75 -10.00 -1.57 22.20
CA LEU A 75 -10.83 -0.45 21.76
C LEU A 75 -10.89 0.62 22.85
N ALA A 76 -11.04 1.88 22.41
CA ALA A 76 -11.19 3.07 23.25
C ALA A 76 -12.20 4.06 22.64
N ASP A 77 -12.33 5.24 23.24
CA ASP A 77 -13.17 6.35 22.76
C ASP A 77 -14.66 5.97 22.66
N PHE A 78 -15.25 5.57 23.79
CA PHE A 78 -16.64 5.09 23.86
C PHE A 78 -17.63 6.23 23.95
N THR A 79 -18.69 6.14 23.13
CA THR A 79 -19.92 6.93 23.30
C THR A 79 -20.76 6.38 24.44
N ASP A 80 -21.80 7.12 24.88
CA ASP A 80 -22.73 6.62 25.91
C ASP A 80 -23.53 5.39 25.41
N VAL A 81 -23.77 5.29 24.11
CA VAL A 81 -24.39 4.09 23.48
C VAL A 81 -23.45 2.89 23.59
N ASP A 82 -22.16 3.10 23.33
CA ASP A 82 -21.16 2.03 23.48
C ASP A 82 -21.09 1.52 24.94
N LYS A 83 -21.08 2.45 25.91
CA LYS A 83 -21.05 2.10 27.35
C LYS A 83 -22.31 1.36 27.79
N ALA A 84 -23.47 1.70 27.23
CA ALA A 84 -24.71 0.99 27.51
C ALA A 84 -24.73 -0.44 26.93
N LEU A 85 -24.04 -0.67 25.81
CA LEU A 85 -23.96 -1.97 25.16
C LEU A 85 -22.93 -2.90 25.81
N PHE A 86 -21.87 -2.33 26.40
CA PHE A 86 -20.77 -3.05 27.04
C PHE A 86 -20.60 -2.65 28.52
N PRO A 87 -21.65 -2.78 29.36
CA PRO A 87 -21.64 -2.26 30.72
C PRO A 87 -20.63 -2.98 31.65
N ASP A 88 -20.39 -4.27 31.39
CA ASP A 88 -19.53 -5.12 32.20
C ASP A 88 -18.17 -5.39 31.55
N GLU A 89 -18.04 -5.14 30.22
CA GLU A 89 -16.87 -5.50 29.45
C GLU A 89 -15.85 -4.37 29.34
N ILE A 90 -16.30 -3.11 29.51
CA ILE A 90 -15.41 -1.94 29.52
C ILE A 90 -14.69 -1.85 30.86
N SER A 91 -13.38 -1.99 30.85
CA SER A 91 -12.53 -1.77 32.02
C SER A 91 -12.10 -0.31 32.11
N VAL A 92 -12.02 0.21 33.35
CA VAL A 92 -11.57 1.59 33.63
C VAL A 92 -10.29 1.53 34.44
N ASP A 93 -9.22 2.09 33.87
CA ASP A 93 -7.99 2.29 34.65
C ASP A 93 -8.17 3.53 35.55
N THR A 94 -8.28 3.29 36.84
CA THR A 94 -8.49 4.36 37.82
C THR A 94 -7.30 5.30 37.99
N SER A 95 -6.11 4.89 37.55
CA SER A 95 -4.90 5.72 37.63
C SER A 95 -4.82 6.76 36.52
N THR A 96 -5.26 6.40 35.33
CA THR A 96 -5.23 7.26 34.12
C THR A 96 -6.61 7.81 33.73
N ASN A 97 -7.67 7.33 34.42
CA ASN A 97 -9.07 7.58 34.06
C ASN A 97 -9.40 7.24 32.60
N SER A 98 -8.67 6.27 32.02
CA SER A 98 -8.89 5.80 30.66
C SER A 98 -9.76 4.55 30.66
N SER A 99 -10.71 4.49 29.72
CA SER A 99 -11.58 3.33 29.52
C SER A 99 -11.11 2.53 28.31
N ARG A 100 -11.09 1.20 28.44
CA ARG A 100 -10.76 0.30 27.34
C ARG A 100 -11.66 -0.93 27.32
N LEU A 101 -11.86 -1.49 26.15
CA LEU A 101 -12.50 -2.77 25.91
C LEU A 101 -11.51 -3.66 25.17
N VAL A 102 -11.13 -4.77 25.76
CA VAL A 102 -10.32 -5.78 25.09
C VAL A 102 -11.24 -6.87 24.57
N VAL A 103 -11.22 -7.10 23.27
CA VAL A 103 -11.92 -8.20 22.62
C VAL A 103 -10.88 -9.22 22.19
N ARG A 104 -11.05 -10.47 22.62
CA ARG A 104 -10.13 -11.57 22.33
C ARG A 104 -10.89 -12.71 21.65
N LEU A 105 -10.33 -13.20 20.54
CA LEU A 105 -10.70 -14.44 19.91
C LEU A 105 -9.55 -15.42 20.09
N ALA A 106 -9.83 -16.56 20.72
CA ALA A 106 -8.88 -17.65 20.87
C ALA A 106 -9.45 -18.92 20.22
N ALA A 107 -8.69 -19.53 19.35
CA ALA A 107 -9.02 -20.81 18.73
C ALA A 107 -7.97 -21.86 19.14
N THR A 108 -8.41 -23.07 19.46
CA THR A 108 -7.56 -24.22 19.79
C THR A 108 -8.02 -25.44 19.03
N VAL A 109 -7.11 -26.35 18.76
CA VAL A 109 -7.42 -27.65 18.15
C VAL A 109 -7.45 -28.70 19.26
N ASP A 110 -8.55 -29.42 19.41
CA ASP A 110 -8.68 -30.48 20.40
C ASP A 110 -8.07 -31.83 19.92
N GLU A 111 -8.09 -32.84 20.78
CA GLU A 111 -7.56 -34.18 20.48
C GLU A 111 -8.29 -34.89 19.33
N SER A 112 -9.49 -34.44 18.98
CA SER A 112 -10.29 -34.92 17.85
C SER A 112 -10.11 -34.10 16.56
N GLU A 113 -9.09 -33.23 16.51
CA GLU A 113 -8.82 -32.30 15.41
C GLU A 113 -9.96 -31.28 15.18
N THR A 114 -10.83 -31.08 16.16
CA THR A 114 -11.92 -30.11 16.09
C THR A 114 -11.43 -28.75 16.58
N VAL A 115 -11.77 -27.68 15.87
CA VAL A 115 -11.43 -26.32 16.28
C VAL A 115 -12.46 -25.83 17.30
N VAL A 116 -11.99 -25.46 18.48
CA VAL A 116 -12.79 -24.82 19.53
C VAL A 116 -12.49 -23.33 19.54
N ILE A 117 -13.52 -22.49 19.48
CA ILE A 117 -13.38 -21.03 19.36
C ILE A 117 -14.09 -20.36 20.52
N ASP A 118 -13.36 -19.46 21.19
CA ASP A 118 -13.87 -18.54 22.20
C ASP A 118 -13.65 -17.09 21.77
N ARG A 119 -14.70 -16.26 21.83
CA ARG A 119 -14.61 -14.82 21.61
C ARG A 119 -15.23 -14.09 22.78
N SER A 120 -14.41 -13.46 23.57
CA SER A 120 -14.77 -12.88 24.87
C SER A 120 -14.13 -11.51 25.09
N ALA A 121 -14.55 -10.84 26.17
CA ALA A 121 -13.90 -9.65 26.72
C ALA A 121 -13.17 -10.02 28.01
N PRO A 122 -11.89 -10.42 27.96
CA PRO A 122 -11.18 -11.03 29.08
C PRO A 122 -10.90 -10.06 30.25
N GLU A 123 -10.89 -8.76 30.01
CA GLU A 123 -10.70 -7.75 31.06
C GLU A 123 -12.02 -7.26 31.68
N GLY A 124 -13.15 -7.63 31.09
CA GLY A 124 -14.47 -7.34 31.62
C GLY A 124 -14.85 -8.24 32.79
N GLY A 125 -15.77 -7.80 33.65
CA GLY A 125 -16.07 -8.36 34.97
C GLY A 125 -16.35 -9.87 35.07
N THR A 126 -16.78 -10.56 33.97
CA THR A 126 -17.09 -11.99 33.99
C THR A 126 -16.38 -12.80 32.90
N GLY A 127 -15.64 -12.17 32.00
CA GLY A 127 -15.01 -12.84 30.85
C GLY A 127 -16.02 -13.58 29.93
N ARG A 128 -17.26 -13.12 29.88
CA ARG A 128 -18.31 -13.75 29.09
C ARG A 128 -18.02 -13.63 27.60
N GLN A 129 -18.51 -14.61 26.85
CA GLN A 129 -18.58 -14.53 25.41
C GLN A 129 -19.46 -13.34 24.97
N LEU A 130 -19.00 -12.62 23.96
CA LEU A 130 -19.75 -11.50 23.40
C LEU A 130 -21.04 -11.99 22.74
N SER A 131 -22.15 -11.33 23.04
CA SER A 131 -23.42 -11.56 22.39
C SER A 131 -23.39 -11.10 20.93
N ARG A 132 -24.36 -11.58 20.13
CA ARG A 132 -24.51 -11.14 18.74
C ARG A 132 -24.66 -9.63 18.63
N ASP A 133 -25.46 -9.01 19.51
CA ASP A 133 -25.71 -7.56 19.49
C ASP A 133 -24.45 -6.78 19.85
N GLN A 134 -23.65 -7.28 20.80
CA GLN A 134 -22.36 -6.68 21.13
C GLN A 134 -21.39 -6.76 19.97
N VAL A 135 -21.31 -7.90 19.25
CA VAL A 135 -20.45 -8.02 18.06
C VAL A 135 -20.90 -7.05 16.95
N LEU A 136 -22.19 -6.91 16.72
CA LEU A 136 -22.72 -5.92 15.75
C LEU A 136 -22.43 -4.49 16.21
N GLY A 137 -22.51 -4.23 17.51
CA GLY A 137 -22.24 -2.93 18.12
C GLY A 137 -20.77 -2.50 18.09
N LEU A 138 -19.81 -3.43 17.86
CA LEU A 138 -18.41 -3.06 17.58
C LEU A 138 -18.30 -2.18 16.34
N GLY A 139 -19.28 -2.27 15.42
CA GLY A 139 -19.39 -1.38 14.28
C GLY A 139 -18.29 -1.59 13.24
N TRP A 140 -17.87 -2.84 13.03
CA TRP A 140 -16.92 -3.22 11.98
C TRP A 140 -17.63 -3.49 10.65
N LYS A 141 -17.07 -2.96 9.57
CA LYS A 141 -17.45 -3.27 8.20
C LYS A 141 -16.21 -3.66 7.41
N PHE A 142 -16.32 -4.66 6.53
CA PHE A 142 -15.21 -5.14 5.72
C PHE A 142 -15.58 -5.22 4.24
N LEU A 143 -14.78 -4.62 3.38
CA LEU A 143 -14.85 -4.66 1.94
C LEU A 143 -13.64 -5.42 1.40
N SER A 144 -13.83 -6.65 0.92
CA SER A 144 -12.75 -7.44 0.33
C SER A 144 -12.51 -7.05 -1.14
N ALA A 145 -11.27 -7.23 -1.63
CA ALA A 145 -10.91 -7.01 -3.02
C ALA A 145 -11.81 -7.77 -4.02
N THR A 146 -12.20 -8.99 -3.67
CA THR A 146 -13.07 -9.83 -4.50
C THR A 146 -14.54 -9.39 -4.50
N ALA A 147 -15.01 -8.75 -3.41
CA ALA A 147 -16.37 -8.23 -3.33
C ALA A 147 -16.58 -7.03 -4.26
N GLN A 148 -15.55 -6.19 -4.43
CA GLN A 148 -15.60 -4.99 -5.30
C GLN A 148 -16.01 -5.32 -6.74
N THR A 149 -15.66 -6.49 -7.25
CA THR A 149 -16.00 -6.92 -8.62
C THR A 149 -17.21 -7.84 -8.68
N ARG A 150 -17.54 -8.56 -7.59
CA ARG A 150 -18.65 -9.54 -7.55
C ARG A 150 -19.99 -8.90 -7.20
N ASP A 151 -20.02 -7.94 -6.28
CA ASP A 151 -21.27 -7.34 -5.80
C ASP A 151 -21.95 -6.44 -6.84
N LEU A 152 -21.22 -6.04 -7.89
CA LEU A 152 -21.75 -5.29 -9.03
C LEU A 152 -21.90 -6.13 -10.31
N ARG A 153 -21.50 -7.41 -10.29
CA ARG A 153 -21.74 -8.33 -11.42
C ARG A 153 -23.15 -8.88 -11.35
N GLU A 154 -23.87 -8.70 -12.43
CA GLU A 154 -25.17 -9.31 -12.68
C GLU A 154 -25.09 -10.81 -12.97
N ASP A 155 -23.89 -11.40 -12.96
CA ASP A 155 -23.60 -12.77 -13.35
C ASP A 155 -23.96 -13.80 -12.26
N ARG A 156 -25.16 -13.71 -11.70
CA ARG A 156 -25.84 -14.91 -11.24
C ARG A 156 -26.72 -15.44 -12.38
N LYS A 157 -26.10 -15.98 -13.40
CA LYS A 157 -26.79 -17.02 -14.20
C LYS A 157 -26.91 -18.26 -13.33
N SER A 158 -27.96 -18.31 -12.56
CA SER A 158 -28.43 -19.57 -11.99
C SER A 158 -29.10 -20.39 -13.12
N ALA A 159 -29.07 -21.72 -13.03
CA ALA A 159 -29.83 -22.57 -13.96
C ALA A 159 -31.33 -22.17 -14.02
N LEU A 160 -31.81 -21.49 -12.99
CA LEU A 160 -33.15 -20.93 -12.90
C LEU A 160 -33.34 -19.71 -13.80
N ASP A 161 -32.32 -18.82 -13.90
CA ASP A 161 -32.38 -17.66 -14.80
C ASP A 161 -32.41 -18.11 -16.26
N ASP A 162 -31.65 -19.15 -16.62
CA ASP A 162 -31.68 -19.74 -17.98
C ASP A 162 -33.05 -20.39 -18.28
N ILE A 163 -33.66 -21.02 -17.30
CA ILE A 163 -35.01 -21.59 -17.42
C ILE A 163 -36.05 -20.49 -17.57
N LEU A 164 -35.99 -19.45 -16.74
CA LEU A 164 -36.93 -18.33 -16.77
C LEU A 164 -36.84 -17.52 -18.06
N GLN A 165 -35.62 -17.36 -18.60
CA GLN A 165 -35.40 -16.72 -19.91
C GLN A 165 -35.96 -17.57 -21.09
N ALA A 166 -36.06 -18.89 -20.94
CA ALA A 166 -36.58 -19.78 -21.95
C ALA A 166 -38.13 -19.95 -21.91
N VAL A 167 -38.78 -19.43 -20.87
CA VAL A 167 -40.26 -19.51 -20.72
C VAL A 167 -40.91 -18.42 -21.56
N ASP A 168 -41.76 -18.84 -22.50
CA ASP A 168 -42.65 -17.93 -23.22
C ASP A 168 -43.86 -17.55 -22.32
N LEU A 169 -43.84 -16.31 -21.81
CA LEU A 169 -44.90 -15.79 -20.93
C LEU A 169 -46.24 -15.48 -21.64
N GLY A 170 -46.29 -15.61 -22.96
CA GLY A 170 -47.52 -15.39 -23.74
C GLY A 170 -48.23 -14.07 -23.37
N GLU A 171 -49.54 -14.17 -23.08
CA GLU A 171 -50.39 -13.00 -22.72
C GLU A 171 -50.01 -12.38 -21.34
N GLU A 172 -49.35 -13.13 -20.46
CA GLU A 172 -48.97 -12.63 -19.13
C GLU A 172 -47.81 -11.63 -19.19
N LYS A 173 -47.03 -11.61 -20.26
CA LYS A 173 -45.88 -10.70 -20.45
C LYS A 173 -46.24 -9.22 -20.25
N ALA A 174 -47.39 -8.81 -20.79
CA ALA A 174 -47.88 -7.43 -20.66
C ALA A 174 -48.25 -7.06 -19.22
N ALA A 175 -48.72 -8.01 -18.40
CA ALA A 175 -49.04 -7.81 -17.00
C ALA A 175 -47.75 -7.63 -16.15
N PHE A 176 -46.74 -8.46 -16.39
CA PHE A 176 -45.44 -8.33 -15.74
C PHE A 176 -44.73 -7.01 -16.11
N GLU A 177 -44.77 -6.61 -17.38
CA GLU A 177 -44.26 -5.32 -17.83
C GLU A 177 -44.97 -4.13 -17.14
N ALA A 178 -46.30 -4.21 -16.96
CA ALA A 178 -47.06 -3.18 -16.28
C ALA A 178 -46.69 -3.08 -14.78
N ILE A 179 -46.48 -4.22 -14.10
CA ILE A 179 -46.04 -4.26 -12.70
C ILE A 179 -44.62 -3.68 -12.57
N ALA A 180 -43.68 -4.08 -13.42
CA ALA A 180 -42.33 -3.57 -13.43
C ALA A 180 -42.29 -2.04 -13.66
N LYS A 181 -43.09 -1.53 -14.59
CA LYS A 181 -43.27 -0.09 -14.85
C LYS A 181 -43.87 0.66 -13.66
N SER A 182 -44.89 0.07 -12.99
CA SER A 182 -45.46 0.63 -11.77
C SER A 182 -44.43 0.69 -10.64
N LEU A 183 -43.65 -0.37 -10.47
CA LEU A 183 -42.55 -0.41 -9.49
C LEU A 183 -41.49 0.66 -9.77
N THR A 184 -41.04 0.79 -11.03
CA THR A 184 -40.11 1.83 -11.46
C THR A 184 -40.62 3.23 -11.10
N THR A 185 -41.89 3.49 -11.36
CA THR A 185 -42.53 4.78 -11.04
C THR A 185 -42.56 5.03 -9.53
N THR A 186 -42.87 4.01 -8.75
CA THR A 186 -42.92 4.05 -7.29
C THR A 186 -41.51 4.29 -6.70
N LEU A 187 -40.52 3.59 -7.21
CA LEU A 187 -39.10 3.80 -6.80
C LEU A 187 -38.64 5.23 -7.12
N GLY A 188 -38.97 5.75 -8.32
CA GLY A 188 -38.62 7.10 -8.74
C GLY A 188 -39.31 8.20 -7.90
N SER A 189 -40.51 7.95 -7.39
CA SER A 189 -41.29 8.91 -6.56
C SER A 189 -41.09 8.76 -5.05
N SER A 190 -40.30 7.78 -4.60
CA SER A 190 -40.04 7.52 -3.18
C SER A 190 -39.15 8.61 -2.58
N LYS A 191 -39.66 9.39 -1.62
CA LYS A 191 -38.88 10.44 -0.89
C LYS A 191 -37.68 9.87 -0.13
N VAL A 192 -37.77 8.64 0.37
CA VAL A 192 -36.65 7.97 1.06
C VAL A 192 -35.54 7.68 0.08
N LEU A 193 -35.88 7.12 -1.10
CA LEU A 193 -34.88 6.82 -2.14
C LEU A 193 -34.35 8.08 -2.82
N GLU A 194 -35.13 9.15 -2.88
CA GLU A 194 -34.68 10.46 -3.34
C GLU A 194 -33.55 11.01 -2.43
N GLY A 195 -33.71 10.95 -1.11
CA GLY A 195 -32.67 11.32 -0.15
C GLY A 195 -31.41 10.47 -0.29
N LEU A 196 -31.59 9.16 -0.54
CA LEU A 196 -30.46 8.25 -0.78
C LEU A 196 -29.73 8.59 -2.08
N ARG A 197 -30.44 8.89 -3.19
CA ARG A 197 -29.83 9.32 -4.46
C ARG A 197 -28.98 10.61 -4.28
N GLY A 198 -29.48 11.59 -3.52
CA GLY A 198 -28.72 12.81 -3.20
C GLY A 198 -27.42 12.49 -2.47
N SER A 199 -27.49 11.68 -1.42
CA SER A 199 -26.30 11.26 -0.67
C SER A 199 -25.30 10.47 -1.52
N LEU A 200 -25.78 9.62 -2.41
CA LEU A 200 -24.96 8.87 -3.38
C LEU A 200 -24.28 9.82 -4.38
N ALA A 201 -25.02 10.78 -4.96
CA ALA A 201 -24.47 11.74 -5.90
C ALA A 201 -23.34 12.56 -5.29
N ASP A 202 -23.50 12.98 -4.03
CA ASP A 202 -22.48 13.72 -3.29
C ASP A 202 -21.21 12.89 -3.07
N GLN A 203 -21.35 11.63 -2.68
CA GLN A 203 -20.21 10.73 -2.47
C GLN A 203 -19.50 10.36 -3.78
N LEU A 204 -20.27 10.05 -4.81
CA LEU A 204 -19.73 9.73 -6.14
C LEU A 204 -18.97 10.91 -6.74
N SER A 205 -19.51 12.14 -6.59
CA SER A 205 -18.84 13.37 -7.06
C SER A 205 -17.51 13.66 -6.35
N LYS A 206 -17.28 13.11 -5.13
CA LYS A 206 -15.99 13.20 -4.45
C LYS A 206 -14.97 12.17 -4.97
N ALA A 207 -15.45 11.03 -5.44
CA ALA A 207 -14.62 9.91 -5.89
C ALA A 207 -14.30 9.95 -7.40
N LEU A 208 -15.23 10.44 -8.21
CA LEU A 208 -15.13 10.45 -9.67
C LEU A 208 -14.53 11.76 -10.19
N PRO A 209 -13.85 11.74 -11.34
CA PRO A 209 -13.36 12.96 -12.00
C PRO A 209 -14.49 13.92 -12.41
N ASP A 210 -15.62 13.37 -12.84
CA ASP A 210 -16.79 14.12 -13.28
C ASP A 210 -17.81 14.21 -12.15
N LYS A 211 -18.48 15.36 -12.07
CA LYS A 211 -19.58 15.55 -11.11
C LYS A 211 -20.78 14.70 -11.53
N VAL A 212 -21.32 13.92 -10.60
CA VAL A 212 -22.53 13.12 -10.78
C VAL A 212 -23.71 13.91 -10.18
N ALA A 213 -24.70 14.26 -10.99
CA ALA A 213 -25.90 14.90 -10.48
C ALA A 213 -26.89 13.86 -9.92
N GLN A 214 -27.74 14.26 -8.98
CA GLN A 214 -28.77 13.38 -8.41
C GLN A 214 -29.71 12.82 -9.48
N ASP A 215 -30.00 13.60 -10.52
CA ASP A 215 -30.88 13.21 -11.62
C ASP A 215 -30.23 12.23 -12.61
N ASP A 216 -28.90 12.08 -12.55
CA ASP A 216 -28.17 11.07 -13.32
C ASP A 216 -28.26 9.67 -12.68
N LEU A 217 -28.77 9.57 -11.46
CA LEU A 217 -28.92 8.33 -10.70
C LEU A 217 -30.37 7.89 -10.66
N ALA A 218 -30.65 6.61 -10.94
CA ALA A 218 -31.97 6.03 -10.84
C ALA A 218 -31.93 4.64 -10.18
N PHE A 219 -32.86 4.39 -9.27
CA PHE A 219 -33.15 3.03 -8.81
C PHE A 219 -34.17 2.40 -9.75
N VAL A 220 -33.80 1.29 -10.36
CA VAL A 220 -34.66 0.54 -11.29
C VAL A 220 -34.81 -0.90 -10.83
N PRO A 221 -35.98 -1.53 -11.03
CA PRO A 221 -36.16 -2.95 -10.71
C PRO A 221 -35.31 -3.82 -11.65
N GLY A 222 -34.78 -4.92 -11.14
CA GLY A 222 -34.22 -5.98 -11.97
C GLY A 222 -35.31 -6.76 -12.71
N ALA A 223 -34.88 -7.64 -13.62
CA ALA A 223 -35.81 -8.29 -14.56
C ALA A 223 -36.71 -9.38 -13.98
N ALA A 224 -36.65 -9.72 -12.69
CA ALA A 224 -37.47 -10.78 -12.10
C ALA A 224 -37.99 -10.40 -10.72
N ALA A 225 -39.31 -10.30 -10.60
CA ALA A 225 -40.01 -10.08 -9.34
C ALA A 225 -40.52 -11.43 -8.78
N ASP A 226 -39.73 -12.07 -7.92
CA ASP A 226 -40.23 -13.14 -7.06
C ASP A 226 -39.81 -12.91 -5.61
N ASN A 227 -40.79 -12.69 -4.74
CA ASN A 227 -40.83 -12.71 -3.28
C ASN A 227 -40.08 -11.60 -2.50
N ASP A 228 -39.14 -10.87 -3.06
CA ASP A 228 -38.59 -9.66 -2.44
C ASP A 228 -38.49 -8.56 -3.50
N VAL A 229 -39.44 -7.63 -3.45
CA VAL A 229 -39.60 -6.54 -4.43
C VAL A 229 -38.35 -5.65 -4.56
N LEU A 230 -37.44 -5.75 -3.63
CA LEU A 230 -36.20 -4.97 -3.59
C LEU A 230 -34.96 -5.80 -3.97
N SER A 231 -35.04 -7.11 -4.06
CA SER A 231 -33.88 -7.98 -4.32
C SER A 231 -33.20 -7.73 -5.66
N ASP A 232 -33.98 -7.22 -6.65
CA ASP A 232 -33.52 -6.95 -8.01
C ASP A 232 -33.46 -5.45 -8.38
N VAL A 233 -33.50 -4.55 -7.39
CA VAL A 233 -33.36 -3.13 -7.64
C VAL A 233 -31.91 -2.83 -8.03
N ARG A 234 -31.71 -2.18 -9.19
CA ARG A 234 -30.39 -1.85 -9.72
C ARG A 234 -30.20 -0.35 -9.81
N LEU A 235 -28.96 0.10 -9.64
CA LEU A 235 -28.57 1.50 -9.82
C LEU A 235 -28.15 1.72 -11.28
N GLN A 236 -28.80 2.68 -11.93
CA GLN A 236 -28.42 3.14 -13.28
C GLN A 236 -27.82 4.55 -13.21
N VAL A 237 -26.85 4.81 -14.06
CA VAL A 237 -26.21 6.11 -14.25
C VAL A 237 -26.53 6.61 -15.64
N SER A 238 -27.12 7.80 -15.74
CA SER A 238 -27.37 8.46 -17.03
C SER A 238 -26.14 9.30 -17.43
N LYS A 239 -25.56 9.00 -18.60
CA LYS A 239 -24.50 9.80 -19.22
C LYS A 239 -24.98 10.27 -20.59
N GLN A 240 -24.96 11.58 -20.84
CA GLN A 240 -25.39 12.19 -22.11
C GLN A 240 -26.80 11.76 -22.55
N GLY A 241 -27.71 11.55 -21.57
CA GLY A 241 -29.09 11.15 -21.84
C GLY A 241 -29.28 9.65 -22.10
N VAL A 242 -28.25 8.83 -21.99
CA VAL A 242 -28.32 7.37 -22.10
C VAL A 242 -28.12 6.75 -20.73
N ALA A 243 -29.08 5.94 -20.27
CA ALA A 243 -29.00 5.21 -19.00
C ALA A 243 -28.15 3.94 -19.19
N HIS A 244 -27.20 3.75 -18.31
CA HIS A 244 -26.32 2.57 -18.26
C HIS A 244 -26.40 1.92 -16.89
N ASN A 245 -26.45 0.59 -16.85
CA ASN A 245 -26.30 -0.15 -15.61
C ASN A 245 -24.88 0.00 -15.06
N LEU A 246 -24.70 -0.11 -13.74
CA LEU A 246 -23.36 -0.13 -13.15
C LEU A 246 -22.48 -1.25 -13.69
N SER A 247 -23.07 -2.40 -14.00
CA SER A 247 -22.39 -3.56 -14.61
C SER A 247 -21.79 -3.26 -16.00
N GLU A 248 -22.34 -2.31 -16.73
CA GLU A 248 -21.87 -1.89 -18.06
C GLU A 248 -20.70 -0.89 -18.00
N GLN A 249 -20.39 -0.38 -16.82
CA GLN A 249 -19.27 0.54 -16.63
C GLN A 249 -17.93 -0.22 -16.66
N SER A 250 -16.84 0.51 -16.91
CA SER A 250 -15.50 -0.08 -16.82
C SER A 250 -15.20 -0.59 -15.41
N ASP A 251 -14.30 -1.58 -15.28
CA ASP A 251 -13.92 -2.18 -13.99
C ASP A 251 -13.48 -1.11 -12.98
N GLY A 252 -12.67 -0.14 -13.39
CA GLY A 252 -12.24 0.94 -12.53
C GLY A 252 -13.38 1.84 -12.07
N THR A 253 -14.33 2.17 -12.95
CA THR A 253 -15.51 2.95 -12.58
C THR A 253 -16.39 2.16 -11.61
N ARG A 254 -16.61 0.87 -11.86
CA ARG A 254 -17.37 -0.01 -10.94
C ARG A 254 -16.73 -0.08 -9.56
N ALA A 255 -15.40 -0.23 -9.47
CA ALA A 255 -14.70 -0.25 -8.20
C ALA A 255 -14.91 1.05 -7.40
N LEU A 256 -14.84 2.21 -8.06
CA LEU A 256 -15.11 3.50 -7.40
C LEU A 256 -16.56 3.61 -6.90
N TYR A 257 -17.53 3.18 -7.70
CA TYR A 257 -18.94 3.16 -7.27
C TYR A 257 -19.14 2.21 -6.08
N ALA A 258 -18.55 1.00 -6.13
CA ALA A 258 -18.64 0.04 -5.04
C ALA A 258 -18.09 0.61 -3.73
N ILE A 259 -16.93 1.24 -3.77
CA ILE A 259 -16.31 1.83 -2.59
C ILE A 259 -17.11 3.03 -2.08
N ALA A 260 -17.60 3.90 -2.96
CA ALA A 260 -18.43 5.04 -2.57
C ALA A 260 -19.76 4.60 -1.93
N LEU A 261 -20.40 3.56 -2.48
CA LEU A 261 -21.61 2.96 -1.91
C LEU A 261 -21.33 2.32 -0.55
N TYR A 262 -20.23 1.57 -0.46
CA TYR A 262 -19.81 0.93 0.79
C TYR A 262 -19.50 1.96 1.88
N ASP A 263 -18.80 3.03 1.52
CA ASP A 263 -18.47 4.12 2.43
C ASP A 263 -19.74 4.82 2.95
N LEU A 264 -20.72 5.05 2.08
CA LEU A 264 -22.04 5.56 2.46
C LEU A 264 -22.80 4.60 3.39
N MET A 265 -22.80 3.30 3.08
CA MET A 265 -23.42 2.27 3.92
C MET A 265 -22.71 2.10 5.27
N SER A 266 -21.47 2.55 5.35
CA SER A 266 -20.65 2.51 6.57
C SER A 266 -20.87 3.75 7.45
N VAL A 267 -21.74 4.68 7.07
CA VAL A 267 -22.15 5.79 7.94
C VAL A 267 -22.77 5.18 9.20
N GLY A 268 -22.13 5.43 10.35
CA GLY A 268 -22.48 4.78 11.63
C GLY A 268 -21.65 3.55 11.99
N ALA A 269 -20.79 3.04 11.09
CA ALA A 269 -19.75 2.09 11.49
C ALA A 269 -18.61 2.83 12.22
N ASN A 270 -18.04 2.19 13.22
CA ASN A 270 -16.90 2.73 13.94
C ASN A 270 -15.60 2.53 13.13
N MET A 271 -15.46 1.38 12.51
CA MET A 271 -14.26 0.93 11.82
C MET A 271 -14.59 0.29 10.46
N VAL A 272 -13.76 0.55 9.46
CA VAL A 272 -13.93 0.05 8.09
C VAL A 272 -12.63 -0.58 7.60
N GLY A 273 -12.68 -1.88 7.31
CA GLY A 273 -11.59 -2.63 6.66
C GLY A 273 -11.76 -2.63 5.13
N ILE A 274 -10.71 -2.35 4.40
CA ILE A 274 -10.72 -2.33 2.93
C ILE A 274 -9.46 -3.02 2.41
N ASP A 275 -9.65 -4.02 1.56
CA ASP A 275 -8.57 -4.78 0.94
C ASP A 275 -8.38 -4.38 -0.52
N GLU A 276 -7.18 -3.92 -0.86
CA GLU A 276 -6.74 -3.51 -2.19
C GLU A 276 -7.74 -2.60 -2.95
N PRO A 277 -8.11 -1.44 -2.38
CA PRO A 277 -9.11 -0.56 -2.99
C PRO A 277 -8.68 0.04 -4.34
N GLU A 278 -7.41 -0.04 -4.69
CA GLU A 278 -6.82 0.44 -5.94
C GLU A 278 -7.02 -0.47 -7.15
N ILE A 279 -7.47 -1.72 -6.97
CA ILE A 279 -7.61 -2.68 -8.06
C ILE A 279 -8.44 -2.09 -9.19
N HIS A 280 -7.91 -2.17 -10.42
CA HIS A 280 -8.49 -1.64 -11.65
C HIS A 280 -8.61 -0.11 -11.73
N LEU A 281 -8.05 0.66 -10.78
CA LEU A 281 -8.10 2.12 -10.78
C LEU A 281 -6.88 2.75 -11.44
N HIS A 282 -7.12 3.74 -12.30
CA HIS A 282 -6.06 4.62 -12.78
C HIS A 282 -5.51 5.49 -11.61
N PRO A 283 -4.21 5.88 -11.60
CA PRO A 283 -3.61 6.67 -10.52
C PRO A 283 -4.40 7.94 -10.13
N SER A 284 -4.99 8.65 -11.10
CA SER A 284 -5.85 9.81 -10.80
C SER A 284 -7.09 9.44 -9.97
N SER A 285 -7.68 8.28 -10.25
CA SER A 285 -8.83 7.75 -9.52
C SER A 285 -8.42 7.24 -8.14
N GLN A 286 -7.22 6.64 -8.00
CA GLN A 286 -6.66 6.24 -6.71
C GLN A 286 -6.48 7.46 -5.78
N ARG A 287 -6.02 8.59 -6.32
CA ARG A 287 -5.91 9.86 -5.55
C ARG A 287 -7.26 10.40 -5.10
N SER A 288 -8.29 10.30 -5.95
CA SER A 288 -9.65 10.72 -5.59
C SER A 288 -10.24 9.81 -4.52
N LEU A 289 -10.05 8.49 -4.66
CA LEU A 289 -10.42 7.51 -3.67
C LEU A 289 -9.72 7.74 -2.32
N ALA A 290 -8.42 7.95 -2.32
CA ALA A 290 -7.64 8.22 -1.12
C ALA A 290 -8.17 9.45 -0.34
N ARG A 291 -8.59 10.49 -1.06
CA ARG A 291 -9.24 11.67 -0.45
C ARG A 291 -10.61 11.32 0.16
N LEU A 292 -11.41 10.52 -0.55
CA LEU A 292 -12.70 10.06 -0.03
C LEU A 292 -12.52 9.24 1.26
N LEU A 293 -11.64 8.25 1.25
CA LEU A 293 -11.40 7.39 2.41
C LEU A 293 -10.93 8.17 3.64
N ARG A 294 -10.16 9.23 3.43
CA ARG A 294 -9.66 10.09 4.51
C ARG A 294 -10.70 11.10 5.04
N SER A 295 -11.71 11.46 4.24
CA SER A 295 -12.67 12.52 4.59
C SER A 295 -13.72 12.11 5.63
N ASN A 296 -13.91 10.82 5.86
CA ASN A 296 -14.94 10.29 6.75
C ASN A 296 -14.42 10.03 8.17
N ALA A 297 -15.31 10.20 9.15
CA ALA A 297 -14.97 10.17 10.57
C ALA A 297 -14.62 8.77 11.11
N ASN A 298 -15.03 7.68 10.43
CA ASN A 298 -14.74 6.33 10.88
C ASN A 298 -13.27 5.94 10.65
N GLN A 299 -12.75 5.10 11.55
CA GLN A 299 -11.39 4.61 11.45
C GLN A 299 -11.25 3.64 10.26
N LYS A 300 -10.23 3.84 9.44
CA LYS A 300 -9.93 2.99 8.28
C LYS A 300 -8.79 2.03 8.60
N VAL A 301 -8.96 0.78 8.18
CA VAL A 301 -7.91 -0.23 8.12
C VAL A 301 -7.78 -0.68 6.67
N ILE A 302 -6.70 -0.31 6.01
CA ILE A 302 -6.54 -0.47 4.56
C ILE A 302 -5.32 -1.33 4.27
N ALA A 303 -5.48 -2.39 3.47
CA ALA A 303 -4.35 -3.08 2.87
C ALA A 303 -4.21 -2.61 1.41
N THR A 304 -3.03 -2.14 1.02
CA THR A 304 -2.84 -1.51 -0.30
C THR A 304 -1.42 -1.65 -0.82
N HIS A 305 -1.30 -1.64 -2.15
CA HIS A 305 -0.04 -1.47 -2.89
C HIS A 305 0.08 -0.08 -3.56
N SER A 306 -0.94 0.76 -3.40
CA SER A 306 -0.98 2.06 -4.05
C SER A 306 -0.19 3.11 -3.29
N ALA A 307 0.85 3.64 -3.90
CA ALA A 307 1.61 4.77 -3.40
C ALA A 307 0.72 6.03 -3.22
N ASP A 308 -0.25 6.25 -4.11
CA ASP A 308 -1.22 7.35 -4.03
C ASP A 308 -2.13 7.24 -2.78
N ILE A 309 -2.53 6.01 -2.43
CA ILE A 309 -3.34 5.77 -1.21
C ILE A 309 -2.46 5.93 0.03
N VAL A 310 -1.30 5.27 0.07
CA VAL A 310 -0.37 5.35 1.22
C VAL A 310 0.03 6.79 1.50
N GLY A 311 0.43 7.56 0.47
CA GLY A 311 0.81 8.97 0.60
C GLY A 311 -0.31 9.92 1.00
N ALA A 312 -1.57 9.47 1.02
CA ALA A 312 -2.68 10.27 1.53
C ALA A 312 -2.81 10.21 3.06
N PHE A 313 -2.31 9.15 3.69
CA PHE A 313 -2.39 8.96 5.14
C PHE A 313 -1.12 9.46 5.84
N ASP A 314 -1.19 9.55 7.16
CA ASP A 314 -0.05 9.93 7.98
C ASP A 314 0.99 8.79 8.00
N PRO A 315 2.30 9.07 7.86
CA PRO A 315 3.34 8.06 7.97
C PRO A 315 3.28 7.22 9.24
N ASP A 316 2.83 7.80 10.35
CA ASP A 316 2.65 7.08 11.61
C ASP A 316 1.55 6.00 11.55
N SER A 317 0.61 6.11 10.61
CA SER A 317 -0.47 5.13 10.39
C SER A 317 -0.04 3.94 9.54
N ILE A 318 1.17 3.98 8.96
CA ILE A 318 1.66 2.95 8.05
C ILE A 318 2.31 1.82 8.84
N VAL A 319 1.95 0.58 8.51
CA VAL A 319 2.60 -0.64 8.98
C VAL A 319 3.05 -1.45 7.76
N VAL A 320 4.34 -1.75 7.69
CA VAL A 320 4.90 -2.55 6.61
C VAL A 320 4.88 -4.03 7.03
N ILE A 321 4.23 -4.86 6.22
CA ILE A 321 4.27 -6.32 6.39
C ILE A 321 5.35 -6.87 5.45
N ARG A 322 6.31 -7.58 6.03
CA ARG A 322 7.45 -8.19 5.33
C ARG A 322 7.28 -9.68 5.11
N GLY A 323 8.23 -10.27 4.42
CA GLY A 323 8.32 -11.72 4.25
C GLY A 323 8.26 -12.45 5.60
N GLY A 324 7.55 -13.57 5.66
CA GLY A 324 7.28 -14.27 6.92
C GLY A 324 6.20 -13.64 7.80
N GLY A 325 5.51 -12.61 7.31
CA GLY A 325 4.42 -11.96 8.03
C GLY A 325 4.85 -11.02 9.17
N GLU A 326 6.10 -10.59 9.18
CA GLU A 326 6.62 -9.63 10.17
C GLU A 326 6.00 -8.26 9.95
N ALA A 327 5.39 -7.69 11.01
CA ALA A 327 4.87 -6.34 11.00
C ALA A 327 5.91 -5.34 11.51
N VAL A 328 6.21 -4.33 10.71
CA VAL A 328 7.12 -3.24 11.08
C VAL A 328 6.34 -1.94 11.16
N GLN A 329 6.32 -1.37 12.36
CA GLN A 329 5.65 -0.11 12.64
C GLN A 329 6.67 0.93 13.10
N PRO A 330 6.62 2.17 12.55
CA PRO A 330 7.47 3.25 13.04
C PRO A 330 7.01 3.72 14.43
N LYS A 331 7.92 4.26 15.22
CA LYS A 331 7.57 4.87 16.51
C LYS A 331 6.69 6.10 16.29
N ALA A 332 5.73 6.31 17.19
CA ALA A 332 4.89 7.49 17.14
C ALA A 332 5.73 8.77 17.20
N GLY A 333 5.44 9.73 16.31
CA GLY A 333 6.15 11.00 16.27
C GLY A 333 7.63 10.90 15.83
N PHE A 334 8.01 9.88 15.07
CA PHE A 334 9.39 9.74 14.58
C PHE A 334 9.80 10.80 13.56
N LEU A 335 8.84 11.50 12.95
CA LEU A 335 9.03 12.63 12.04
C LEU A 335 8.43 13.90 12.63
N SER A 336 9.06 15.04 12.38
CA SER A 336 8.46 16.36 12.60
C SER A 336 7.36 16.65 11.56
N ASP A 337 6.54 17.68 11.78
CA ASP A 337 5.43 18.01 10.87
C ASP A 337 5.89 18.34 9.45
N ASP A 338 7.01 19.06 9.30
CA ASP A 338 7.60 19.36 7.99
C ASP A 338 8.11 18.08 7.30
N GLU A 339 8.79 17.21 8.06
CA GLU A 339 9.28 15.93 7.54
C GLU A 339 8.13 14.99 7.15
N ARG A 340 7.03 14.97 7.91
CA ARG A 340 5.82 14.19 7.56
C ARG A 340 5.25 14.59 6.21
N MET A 341 5.18 15.91 5.94
CA MET A 341 4.70 16.39 4.64
C MET A 341 5.64 15.97 3.51
N ALA A 342 6.94 16.13 3.69
CA ALA A 342 7.94 15.72 2.70
C ALA A 342 7.90 14.21 2.44
N VAL A 343 7.84 13.38 3.49
CA VAL A 343 7.75 11.92 3.38
C VAL A 343 6.46 11.48 2.68
N ARG A 344 5.31 12.09 2.99
CA ARG A 344 4.04 11.78 2.30
C ARG A 344 4.10 12.04 0.80
N LEU A 345 4.70 13.15 0.38
CA LEU A 345 4.89 13.46 -1.04
C LEU A 345 5.86 12.47 -1.69
N TRP A 346 6.96 12.15 -1.00
CA TRP A 346 7.95 11.23 -1.50
C TRP A 346 7.42 9.79 -1.62
N VAL A 347 6.71 9.27 -0.61
CA VAL A 347 6.09 7.93 -0.63
C VAL A 347 5.08 7.80 -1.77
N ARG A 348 4.38 8.88 -2.09
CA ARG A 348 3.43 8.90 -3.21
C ARG A 348 4.08 8.65 -4.57
N ASP A 349 5.33 9.02 -4.71
CA ASP A 349 6.08 8.79 -5.95
C ASP A 349 6.91 7.49 -5.89
N ARG A 350 7.29 7.05 -4.67
CA ARG A 350 8.26 5.96 -4.45
C ARG A 350 7.89 5.11 -3.22
N LEU A 351 6.93 4.20 -3.37
CA LEU A 351 6.51 3.31 -2.28
C LEU A 351 7.46 2.12 -2.07
N GLU A 352 8.05 1.62 -3.14
CA GLU A 352 8.88 0.42 -3.15
C GLU A 352 9.99 0.40 -2.07
N PRO A 353 10.74 1.49 -1.81
CA PRO A 353 11.78 1.47 -0.80
C PRO A 353 11.30 1.11 0.62
N LEU A 354 10.05 1.38 0.97
CA LEU A 354 9.51 1.01 2.29
C LEU A 354 9.35 -0.51 2.44
N THR A 355 9.17 -1.22 1.34
CA THR A 355 8.92 -2.67 1.29
C THR A 355 10.12 -3.48 0.85
N ALA A 356 11.20 -2.81 0.42
CA ALA A 356 12.44 -3.42 -0.02
C ALA A 356 13.16 -4.12 1.15
N ARG A 357 13.99 -5.10 0.84
CA ARG A 357 14.90 -5.73 1.80
C ARG A 357 16.03 -4.78 2.18
N ARG A 358 16.52 -4.02 1.19
CA ARG A 358 17.57 -3.01 1.33
C ARG A 358 17.30 -1.82 0.43
N VAL A 359 17.65 -0.66 0.88
CA VAL A 359 17.66 0.57 0.10
C VAL A 359 19.11 0.95 -0.18
N VAL A 360 19.43 1.27 -1.42
CA VAL A 360 20.71 1.85 -1.80
C VAL A 360 20.49 3.29 -2.24
N VAL A 361 21.12 4.20 -1.57
CA VAL A 361 21.06 5.62 -1.89
C VAL A 361 22.28 5.99 -2.72
N VAL A 362 22.04 6.58 -3.89
CA VAL A 362 23.07 7.11 -4.80
C VAL A 362 22.92 8.62 -4.94
N GLU A 363 23.96 9.33 -5.35
CA GLU A 363 23.92 10.79 -5.46
C GLU A 363 22.97 11.25 -6.57
N GLY A 364 23.01 10.58 -7.71
CA GLY A 364 22.19 10.96 -8.85
C GLY A 364 21.91 9.85 -9.85
N ILE A 365 21.23 10.23 -10.93
CA ILE A 365 20.78 9.30 -11.99
C ILE A 365 21.95 8.63 -12.73
N SER A 366 23.12 9.31 -12.85
CA SER A 366 24.34 8.74 -13.46
C SER A 366 24.84 7.53 -12.68
N ASP A 367 24.90 7.67 -11.36
CA ASP A 367 25.38 6.62 -10.47
C ASP A 367 24.43 5.43 -10.46
N ARG A 368 23.14 5.70 -10.47
CA ARG A 368 22.10 4.68 -10.63
C ARG A 368 22.26 3.88 -11.92
N ILE A 369 22.43 4.57 -13.06
CA ILE A 369 22.58 3.94 -14.38
C ILE A 369 23.80 2.98 -14.39
N ILE A 370 24.94 3.44 -13.87
CA ILE A 370 26.15 2.62 -13.82
C ILE A 370 25.96 1.45 -12.84
N LEU A 371 25.44 1.70 -11.64
CA LEU A 371 25.23 0.66 -10.64
C LEU A 371 24.30 -0.46 -11.15
N GLU A 372 23.14 -0.11 -11.71
CA GLU A 372 22.19 -1.09 -12.27
C GLU A 372 22.86 -1.94 -13.37
N HIS A 373 23.59 -1.28 -14.28
CA HIS A 373 24.25 -1.98 -15.38
C HIS A 373 25.36 -2.93 -14.89
N LEU A 374 26.20 -2.51 -13.95
CA LEU A 374 27.29 -3.35 -13.40
C LEU A 374 26.72 -4.50 -12.56
N ALA A 375 25.64 -4.28 -11.84
CA ALA A 375 24.94 -5.33 -11.10
C ALA A 375 24.41 -6.41 -12.07
N ASP A 376 23.77 -6.02 -13.16
CA ASP A 376 23.26 -6.96 -14.17
C ASP A 376 24.40 -7.74 -14.87
N LEU A 377 25.49 -7.05 -15.27
CA LEU A 377 26.66 -7.70 -15.90
C LEU A 377 27.35 -8.74 -15.01
N THR A 378 27.24 -8.58 -13.69
CA THR A 378 27.85 -9.48 -12.71
C THR A 378 26.86 -10.49 -12.10
N ASP A 379 25.68 -10.67 -12.74
CA ASP A 379 24.59 -11.56 -12.30
C ASP A 379 24.04 -11.24 -10.88
N ARG A 380 24.19 -9.99 -10.46
CA ARG A 380 23.71 -9.48 -9.17
C ARG A 380 22.49 -8.57 -9.36
N ASN A 381 21.46 -9.07 -10.07
CA ASN A 381 20.25 -8.31 -10.36
C ASN A 381 19.61 -7.77 -9.07
N LEU A 382 19.50 -6.44 -8.97
CA LEU A 382 19.07 -5.74 -7.77
C LEU A 382 17.61 -6.04 -7.41
N ASP A 383 16.73 -6.19 -8.40
CA ASP A 383 15.32 -6.55 -8.17
C ASP A 383 15.21 -7.94 -7.53
N ARG A 384 15.98 -8.92 -8.02
CA ARG A 384 16.04 -10.27 -7.45
C ARG A 384 16.56 -10.28 -6.02
N LEU A 385 17.48 -9.37 -5.69
CA LEU A 385 18.02 -9.21 -4.35
C LEU A 385 17.10 -8.40 -3.43
N GLY A 386 16.01 -7.84 -3.96
CA GLY A 386 15.07 -7.02 -3.22
C GLY A 386 15.63 -5.65 -2.82
N VAL A 387 16.48 -5.09 -3.67
CA VAL A 387 17.13 -3.79 -3.46
C VAL A 387 16.36 -2.71 -4.22
N SER A 388 16.03 -1.63 -3.55
CA SER A 388 15.46 -0.43 -4.17
C SER A 388 16.47 0.72 -4.18
N LEU A 389 16.62 1.37 -5.33
CA LEU A 389 17.55 2.48 -5.52
C LEU A 389 16.86 3.83 -5.30
N ILE A 390 17.51 4.70 -4.53
CA ILE A 390 17.05 6.08 -4.28
C ILE A 390 18.13 7.06 -4.71
N GLU A 391 17.74 8.06 -5.49
CA GLU A 391 18.59 9.19 -5.83
C GLU A 391 18.45 10.28 -4.76
N ALA A 392 19.55 10.66 -4.12
CA ALA A 392 19.57 11.66 -3.03
C ALA A 392 19.17 13.06 -3.47
N GLY A 393 19.32 13.40 -4.76
CA GLY A 393 19.06 14.74 -5.30
C GLY A 393 17.66 15.31 -5.10
N GLY A 394 16.68 14.49 -4.67
CA GLY A 394 15.31 14.92 -4.37
C GLY A 394 15.07 15.39 -2.94
N PHE A 395 15.98 15.12 -2.00
CA PHE A 395 15.81 15.44 -0.57
C PHE A 395 16.67 16.59 -0.07
N GLY A 396 17.68 17.03 -0.86
CA GLY A 396 18.63 18.08 -0.42
C GLY A 396 19.43 17.75 0.85
N ASP A 397 18.96 16.80 1.66
CA ASP A 397 19.57 16.29 2.88
C ASP A 397 19.17 14.81 3.09
N MET A 398 20.11 13.98 3.53
CA MET A 398 19.93 12.55 3.83
C MET A 398 19.19 12.31 5.16
N GLY A 399 19.11 13.31 6.04
CA GLY A 399 18.55 13.18 7.38
C GLY A 399 17.13 12.61 7.44
N PRO A 400 16.18 13.03 6.59
CA PRO A 400 14.84 12.44 6.54
C PRO A 400 14.83 10.97 6.13
N LEU A 401 15.74 10.53 5.25
CA LEU A 401 15.86 9.12 4.84
C LEU A 401 16.40 8.26 5.98
N ASP A 402 17.41 8.73 6.72
CA ASP A 402 17.95 8.03 7.88
C ASP A 402 16.88 7.82 8.97
N LYS A 403 16.01 8.82 9.19
CA LYS A 403 14.86 8.66 10.09
C LYS A 403 13.83 7.67 9.54
N LEU A 404 13.50 7.77 8.25
CA LEU A 404 12.50 6.95 7.61
C LEU A 404 12.88 5.47 7.63
N PHE A 405 14.11 5.15 7.27
CA PHE A 405 14.61 3.77 7.20
C PHE A 405 15.29 3.28 8.48
N GLY A 406 15.59 4.17 9.41
CA GLY A 406 16.31 3.87 10.65
C GLY A 406 15.49 3.11 11.69
N ALA A 407 16.08 2.91 12.88
CA ALA A 407 15.55 2.10 13.98
C ALA A 407 14.19 2.59 14.53
N ASN A 408 13.90 3.88 14.43
CA ASN A 408 12.63 4.47 14.87
C ASN A 408 11.60 4.57 13.73
N GLY A 409 12.04 4.41 12.48
CA GLY A 409 11.21 4.38 11.29
C GLY A 409 10.86 2.94 10.86
N PHE A 410 10.94 2.68 9.56
CA PHE A 410 10.53 1.40 8.99
C PHE A 410 11.62 0.31 9.05
N ARG A 411 12.78 0.56 9.65
CA ARG A 411 13.86 -0.41 9.87
C ARG A 411 14.27 -1.16 8.59
N VAL A 412 14.46 -0.43 7.48
CA VAL A 412 14.99 -0.96 6.22
C VAL A 412 16.50 -0.84 6.22
N SER A 413 17.21 -1.91 5.90
CA SER A 413 18.66 -1.83 5.71
C SER A 413 19.01 -0.82 4.64
N MET A 414 19.93 0.11 4.91
CA MET A 414 20.31 1.17 3.98
C MET A 414 21.80 1.16 3.74
N SER A 415 22.19 1.20 2.47
CA SER A 415 23.58 1.42 2.03
C SER A 415 23.64 2.68 1.20
N GLN A 416 24.78 3.35 1.18
CA GLN A 416 24.98 4.60 0.47
C GLN A 416 26.21 4.49 -0.44
N LEU A 417 26.09 4.97 -1.68
CA LEU A 417 27.19 5.16 -2.60
C LEU A 417 27.37 6.67 -2.79
N ILE A 418 28.52 7.19 -2.39
CA ILE A 418 28.80 8.62 -2.38
C ILE A 418 30.14 8.93 -3.03
N ASP A 419 30.29 10.16 -3.49
CA ASP A 419 31.58 10.70 -3.95
C ASP A 419 32.46 11.13 -2.75
N ALA A 420 33.77 11.18 -2.92
CA ALA A 420 34.72 11.51 -1.84
C ALA A 420 34.50 12.89 -1.22
N ASP A 421 33.95 13.84 -1.96
CA ASP A 421 33.67 15.19 -1.46
C ASP A 421 32.47 15.21 -0.46
N ALA A 422 31.62 14.17 -0.46
CA ALA A 422 30.51 14.03 0.47
C ALA A 422 30.89 13.35 1.80
N GLU A 423 32.07 12.71 1.92
CA GLU A 423 32.47 11.89 3.08
C GLU A 423 32.29 12.61 4.42
N GLN A 424 32.85 13.83 4.56
CA GLN A 424 32.79 14.58 5.82
C GLN A 424 31.35 14.97 6.19
N ARG A 425 30.54 15.32 5.19
CA ARG A 425 29.13 15.66 5.38
C ARG A 425 28.34 14.45 5.88
N VAL A 426 28.49 13.30 5.21
CA VAL A 426 27.80 12.07 5.55
C VAL A 426 28.26 11.52 6.91
N ALA A 427 29.55 11.52 7.19
CA ALA A 427 30.10 11.14 8.49
C ALA A 427 29.48 11.96 9.64
N LYS A 428 29.42 13.28 9.45
CA LYS A 428 28.80 14.18 10.43
C LYS A 428 27.30 13.89 10.63
N GLN A 429 26.57 13.62 9.55
CA GLN A 429 25.14 13.27 9.60
C GLN A 429 24.89 11.97 10.36
N LEU A 430 25.73 10.96 10.13
CA LEU A 430 25.67 9.66 10.80
C LEU A 430 26.26 9.66 12.23
N GLY A 431 26.86 10.77 12.66
CA GLY A 431 27.56 10.83 13.95
C GLY A 431 28.73 9.86 14.04
N ALA A 432 29.47 9.66 12.94
CA ALA A 432 30.57 8.73 12.77
C ALA A 432 31.85 9.47 12.33
N GLU A 433 33.01 8.83 12.50
CA GLU A 433 34.26 9.27 11.87
C GLU A 433 34.31 8.79 10.41
N VAL A 434 35.04 9.51 9.54
CA VAL A 434 35.17 9.14 8.12
C VAL A 434 35.74 7.72 7.96
N ALA A 435 36.65 7.29 8.83
CA ALA A 435 37.25 5.96 8.80
C ALA A 435 36.22 4.82 9.09
N ASP A 436 35.10 5.14 9.72
CA ASP A 436 34.07 4.18 10.13
C ASP A 436 32.92 4.06 9.11
N LEU A 437 32.95 4.83 8.02
CA LEU A 437 31.86 4.89 7.03
C LEU A 437 31.54 3.54 6.41
N ALA A 438 32.55 2.74 6.06
CA ALA A 438 32.35 1.38 5.52
C ALA A 438 31.59 0.48 6.52
N GLY A 439 31.87 0.59 7.83
CA GLY A 439 31.14 -0.10 8.89
C GLY A 439 29.69 0.38 9.09
N ARG A 440 29.32 1.46 8.43
CA ARG A 440 27.96 2.02 8.38
C ARG A 440 27.30 1.84 7.01
N SER A 441 27.80 0.90 6.20
CA SER A 441 27.28 0.64 4.84
C SER A 441 27.36 1.86 3.91
N VAL A 442 28.38 2.70 4.07
CA VAL A 442 28.66 3.84 3.19
C VAL A 442 29.90 3.52 2.36
N TRP A 443 29.72 3.45 1.06
CA TRP A 443 30.77 3.15 0.09
C TRP A 443 31.14 4.42 -0.67
N VAL A 444 32.43 4.69 -0.70
CA VAL A 444 32.95 5.96 -1.22
C VAL A 444 33.69 5.71 -2.52
N SER A 445 33.28 6.38 -3.59
CA SER A 445 34.02 6.38 -4.86
C SER A 445 35.31 7.17 -4.70
N ARG A 446 36.43 6.64 -5.23
CA ARG A 446 37.71 7.36 -5.21
C ARG A 446 37.61 8.60 -6.11
N SER A 447 37.69 9.77 -5.52
CA SER A 447 37.37 11.06 -6.10
C SER A 447 35.85 11.16 -6.41
N ASP A 448 35.35 10.46 -7.40
CA ASP A 448 33.98 10.29 -7.81
C ASP A 448 33.84 9.02 -8.68
N LEU A 449 32.60 8.69 -9.06
CA LEU A 449 32.31 7.51 -9.87
C LEU A 449 32.90 7.65 -11.28
N GLU A 450 32.96 8.87 -11.83
CA GLU A 450 33.56 9.13 -13.13
C GLU A 450 35.03 8.75 -13.17
N ASP A 451 35.79 9.02 -12.11
CA ASP A 451 37.21 8.66 -11.99
C ASP A 451 37.39 7.14 -11.90
N GLU A 452 36.53 6.43 -11.18
CA GLU A 452 36.59 4.98 -11.06
C GLU A 452 36.34 4.27 -12.38
N TYR A 453 35.26 4.62 -13.11
CA TYR A 453 34.99 3.94 -14.36
C TYR A 453 35.95 4.33 -15.48
N VAL A 454 36.47 5.54 -15.51
CA VAL A 454 37.52 5.93 -16.48
C VAL A 454 38.78 5.12 -16.23
N ARG A 455 39.17 4.89 -14.98
CA ARG A 455 40.32 4.06 -14.60
C ARG A 455 40.09 2.58 -14.98
N ALA A 456 38.89 2.04 -14.74
CA ALA A 456 38.55 0.66 -15.05
C ALA A 456 38.54 0.36 -16.57
N LEU A 457 38.12 1.32 -17.38
CA LEU A 457 37.97 1.18 -18.82
C LEU A 457 39.17 1.72 -19.62
N GLY A 458 39.97 2.59 -19.04
CA GLY A 458 41.08 3.31 -19.68
C GLY A 458 40.65 4.58 -20.40
N ALA A 459 41.42 5.65 -20.25
CA ALA A 459 41.11 7.00 -20.77
C ALA A 459 40.85 7.03 -22.27
N ASP A 460 41.67 6.33 -23.08
CA ASP A 460 41.54 6.31 -24.54
C ASP A 460 40.25 5.62 -24.99
N THR A 461 39.89 4.52 -24.32
CA THR A 461 38.66 3.76 -24.61
C THR A 461 37.43 4.61 -24.31
N VAL A 462 37.37 5.21 -23.12
CA VAL A 462 36.27 6.09 -22.72
C VAL A 462 36.18 7.30 -23.67
N TRP A 463 37.31 7.95 -23.92
CA TRP A 463 37.34 9.11 -24.80
C TRP A 463 36.82 8.80 -26.22
N THR A 464 37.21 7.66 -26.78
CA THR A 464 36.69 7.18 -28.08
C THR A 464 35.17 7.00 -28.06
N ALA A 465 34.64 6.40 -26.98
CA ALA A 465 33.21 6.23 -26.83
C ALA A 465 32.46 7.59 -26.75
N LEU A 466 32.99 8.55 -25.97
CA LEU A 466 32.41 9.90 -25.89
C LEU A 466 32.36 10.58 -27.25
N GLN A 467 33.33 10.34 -28.12
CA GLN A 467 33.39 10.89 -29.49
C GLN A 467 32.43 10.21 -30.45
N THR A 468 32.17 8.92 -30.29
CA THR A 468 31.45 8.09 -31.27
C THR A 468 29.98 7.90 -30.98
N ASN A 469 29.57 7.96 -29.71
CA ASN A 469 28.20 7.64 -29.32
C ASN A 469 27.17 8.78 -29.55
N GLY A 470 27.62 9.95 -29.98
CA GLY A 470 26.72 11.05 -30.38
C GLY A 470 26.03 11.79 -29.22
N HIS A 471 26.38 11.46 -27.96
CA HIS A 471 25.85 12.16 -26.78
C HIS A 471 26.48 13.52 -26.53
N PHE A 472 27.61 13.81 -27.17
CA PHE A 472 28.33 15.07 -27.06
C PHE A 472 28.55 15.70 -28.44
N SER A 473 28.35 17.00 -28.54
CA SER A 473 28.70 17.76 -29.72
C SER A 473 30.22 17.95 -29.82
N HIS A 474 30.71 18.23 -31.05
CA HIS A 474 32.12 18.50 -31.29
C HIS A 474 32.66 19.68 -30.43
N ASN A 475 31.83 20.72 -30.26
CA ASN A 475 32.18 21.87 -29.42
C ASN A 475 32.32 21.52 -27.94
N GLU A 476 31.48 20.63 -27.43
CA GLU A 476 31.56 20.16 -26.06
C GLU A 476 32.82 19.32 -25.83
N LEU A 477 33.09 18.38 -26.74
CA LEU A 477 34.29 17.54 -26.69
C LEU A 477 35.58 18.39 -26.77
N GLY A 478 35.55 19.51 -27.50
CA GLY A 478 36.67 20.46 -27.55
C GLY A 478 37.03 21.13 -26.23
N ASN A 479 36.16 21.05 -25.20
CA ASN A 479 36.41 21.58 -23.86
C ASN A 479 37.14 20.60 -22.94
N CYS A 480 37.43 19.36 -23.37
CA CYS A 480 38.21 18.41 -22.59
C CYS A 480 39.71 18.79 -22.67
N THR A 481 40.34 18.91 -21.52
CA THR A 481 41.79 19.13 -21.45
C THR A 481 42.58 17.94 -22.00
N ALA A 482 43.80 18.16 -22.41
CA ALA A 482 44.73 17.14 -22.87
C ALA A 482 46.12 17.45 -22.22
N SER A 483 46.24 17.07 -20.96
CA SER A 483 47.42 17.40 -20.13
C SER A 483 48.53 16.35 -20.24
N GLY A 484 48.28 15.23 -20.92
CA GLY A 484 49.25 14.15 -21.06
C GLY A 484 50.36 14.43 -22.08
N PRO A 485 51.41 13.58 -22.10
CA PRO A 485 52.52 13.71 -23.03
C PRO A 485 52.05 13.70 -24.49
N GLY A 486 52.53 14.64 -25.29
CA GLY A 486 52.15 14.77 -26.70
C GLY A 486 50.71 15.22 -26.96
N GLY A 487 50.04 15.78 -25.91
CA GLY A 487 48.66 16.25 -26.03
C GLY A 487 47.61 15.11 -25.93
N THR A 488 47.98 13.99 -25.33
CA THR A 488 47.06 12.90 -24.98
C THR A 488 46.18 13.30 -23.77
N ARG A 489 45.03 12.66 -23.63
CA ARG A 489 44.17 12.86 -22.47
C ARG A 489 44.47 11.82 -21.40
N THR A 490 44.72 12.30 -20.19
CA THR A 490 44.88 11.45 -19.02
C THR A 490 43.55 10.98 -18.47
N GLU A 491 43.54 9.97 -17.61
CA GLU A 491 42.32 9.54 -16.87
C GLU A 491 41.67 10.72 -16.13
N ALA A 492 42.51 11.58 -15.49
CA ALA A 492 42.03 12.76 -14.80
C ALA A 492 41.36 13.79 -15.74
N ASP A 493 41.90 13.98 -16.96
CA ASP A 493 41.28 14.88 -17.95
C ASP A 493 39.89 14.39 -18.39
N VAL A 494 39.78 13.09 -18.69
CA VAL A 494 38.54 12.48 -19.14
C VAL A 494 37.50 12.45 -18.03
N ALA A 495 37.89 12.05 -16.81
CA ALA A 495 37.00 12.06 -15.65
C ALA A 495 36.53 13.49 -15.32
N ALA A 496 37.42 14.48 -15.33
CA ALA A 496 37.07 15.89 -15.12
C ALA A 496 36.10 16.43 -16.21
N PHE A 497 36.20 15.95 -17.43
CA PHE A 497 35.25 16.28 -18.48
C PHE A 497 33.86 15.64 -18.19
N CYS A 498 33.81 14.37 -17.83
CA CYS A 498 32.57 13.65 -17.55
C CYS A 498 31.79 14.29 -16.39
N ARG A 499 32.45 14.71 -15.30
CA ARG A 499 31.83 15.31 -14.11
C ARG A 499 31.48 16.79 -14.20
N ARG A 500 31.88 17.46 -15.28
CA ARG A 500 31.85 18.93 -15.40
C ARG A 500 30.46 19.55 -15.21
N LYS A 501 29.39 18.82 -15.60
CA LYS A 501 27.98 19.22 -15.49
C LYS A 501 27.11 17.99 -15.25
N ALA A 502 25.98 18.14 -14.56
CA ALA A 502 25.04 17.04 -14.33
C ALA A 502 24.63 16.32 -15.63
N ALA A 503 24.33 17.08 -16.72
CA ALA A 503 24.02 16.49 -18.03
C ALA A 503 25.21 15.71 -18.63
N TYR A 504 26.45 16.13 -18.35
CA TYR A 504 27.65 15.42 -18.82
C TYR A 504 27.84 14.10 -18.06
N LYS A 505 27.59 14.06 -16.75
CA LYS A 505 27.61 12.83 -15.96
C LYS A 505 26.69 11.77 -16.59
N VAL A 506 25.44 12.14 -16.90
CA VAL A 506 24.45 11.23 -17.54
C VAL A 506 24.90 10.79 -18.94
N ASN A 507 25.30 11.74 -19.80
CA ASN A 507 25.73 11.44 -21.16
C ASN A 507 27.00 10.55 -21.18
N ALA A 508 27.93 10.78 -20.26
CA ALA A 508 29.13 9.96 -20.11
C ALA A 508 28.77 8.56 -19.61
N ALA A 509 27.95 8.45 -18.58
CA ALA A 509 27.43 7.17 -18.09
C ALA A 509 26.85 6.34 -19.24
N LEU A 510 25.89 6.90 -20.02
CA LEU A 510 25.28 6.23 -21.18
C LEU A 510 26.31 5.85 -22.26
N SER A 511 27.36 6.66 -22.44
CA SER A 511 28.41 6.40 -23.43
C SER A 511 29.31 5.21 -23.07
N VAL A 512 29.56 5.01 -21.76
CA VAL A 512 30.47 3.97 -21.30
C VAL A 512 29.81 2.61 -21.05
N LEU A 513 28.47 2.54 -20.90
CA LEU A 513 27.77 1.27 -20.64
C LEU A 513 28.20 0.13 -21.60
N PRO A 514 28.26 0.35 -22.94
CA PRO A 514 28.62 -0.73 -23.86
C PRO A 514 30.06 -1.23 -23.74
N LEU A 515 30.92 -0.50 -23.01
CA LEU A 515 32.33 -0.84 -22.83
C LEU A 515 32.55 -1.82 -21.66
N PHE A 516 31.56 -1.93 -20.77
CA PHE A 516 31.65 -2.81 -19.64
C PHE A 516 31.48 -4.28 -20.02
N THR A 517 32.22 -5.11 -19.35
CA THR A 517 32.16 -6.57 -19.35
C THR A 517 32.12 -7.06 -17.91
N ALA A 518 31.73 -8.28 -17.65
CA ALA A 518 31.74 -8.84 -16.28
C ALA A 518 33.10 -8.72 -15.58
N VAL A 519 34.20 -8.71 -16.36
CA VAL A 519 35.58 -8.65 -15.80
C VAL A 519 35.93 -7.21 -15.37
N ASN A 520 35.70 -6.21 -16.22
CA ASN A 520 36.07 -4.83 -15.86
C ASN A 520 35.04 -4.15 -14.96
N ALA A 521 33.81 -4.66 -14.90
CA ALA A 521 32.77 -4.22 -13.96
C ALA A 521 33.26 -4.34 -12.50
N THR A 522 33.96 -5.43 -12.14
CA THR A 522 34.51 -5.63 -10.79
C THR A 522 35.69 -4.72 -10.44
N GLN A 523 36.21 -3.96 -11.41
CA GLN A 523 37.30 -3.00 -11.18
C GLN A 523 36.77 -1.63 -10.71
N VAL A 524 35.46 -1.37 -10.78
CA VAL A 524 34.83 -0.20 -10.17
C VAL A 524 34.64 -0.49 -8.68
N SER A 525 35.64 -0.12 -7.88
CA SER A 525 35.84 -0.67 -6.53
C SER A 525 34.76 -0.31 -5.53
N SER A 526 34.18 0.89 -5.61
CA SER A 526 33.10 1.32 -4.73
C SER A 526 31.82 0.51 -4.98
N ILE A 527 31.47 0.30 -6.25
CA ILE A 527 30.30 -0.49 -6.65
C ILE A 527 30.52 -1.98 -6.33
N GLU A 528 31.69 -2.54 -6.61
CA GLU A 528 31.99 -3.94 -6.29
C GLU A 528 31.87 -4.21 -4.78
N SER A 529 32.38 -3.30 -3.96
CA SER A 529 32.28 -3.42 -2.50
C SER A 529 30.82 -3.33 -2.02
N LEU A 530 30.05 -2.41 -2.57
CA LEU A 530 28.62 -2.27 -2.29
C LEU A 530 27.83 -3.53 -2.69
N LEU A 531 28.05 -4.04 -3.90
CA LEU A 531 27.36 -5.22 -4.41
C LEU A 531 27.73 -6.49 -3.61
N SER A 532 28.98 -6.61 -3.17
CA SER A 532 29.43 -7.70 -2.29
C SER A 532 28.77 -7.66 -0.91
N GLU A 533 28.54 -6.47 -0.36
CA GLU A 533 27.78 -6.30 0.89
C GLU A 533 26.30 -6.70 0.71
N ILE A 534 25.71 -6.37 -0.44
CA ILE A 534 24.28 -6.68 -0.71
C ILE A 534 24.05 -8.19 -0.79
N GLU A 535 25.03 -8.96 -1.28
CA GLU A 535 24.94 -10.43 -1.38
C GLU A 535 25.13 -11.14 -0.03
N SER A 536 25.85 -10.52 0.90
CA SER A 536 26.14 -11.09 2.22
C SER A 536 24.95 -11.00 3.18
#